data_c5f4abe517e09fb194782a1e056bb1cc
#
_entry.id   c5f4abe517e09fb194782a1e056bb1cc
#
_cell.length_a   1.000
_cell.length_b   1.000
_cell.length_c   1.000
_cell.angle_alpha   90.00
_cell.angle_beta   90.00
_cell.angle_gamma   90.00
#
_symmetry.space_group_name_H-M   'P 1'
#
loop_
_entity.id
_entity.type
_entity.pdbx_description
1 polymer ?
#
loop_
_entity_poly.entity_id
_entity_poly.type
_entity_poly.pdbx_seq_one_letter_code
_entity_poly.pdbx_strand_id
1 'polypeptide(L)'
;MQKVNEPSNVVNCVQSLYNKGPMQGTRNHALLRMASHFRRNGIPSDATKASLLHWNNNQLNPQIVIDKVESTYNYGYKYGCNDELLASLCNPKCVYYKNKDYLVDIKTSGDLQQELETRLESDFTGKMIPLAEMFGLHNKDCNIYPGELVTIFGPTGANKTALAQNICLGYDFANDEIRREWQIPTLFLSLELSGWYMHRRNQQIVAGMSKDDVTANYKYVGDTYNKYLEHLNLQTVAPTPDMIQKTIRDLQPNLVVVDYIDLVEVPRGVTGEYEQVRYISHFLSNLAVNLDIIIIQISQVAREYSRNQILDIYAGKGSGAIENASRKVIGINGKQDSKDKTVSLFKNSDGDLFDVELEWTPSFRLRRR
;
A
#
# COMPACT_ATOMS: atom_id res chain seq x y z
N MET A 1 31.68 -2.41 9.17
CA MET A 1 30.95 -1.20 9.55
C MET A 1 29.83 -1.03 8.54
N GLN A 2 28.64 -1.51 8.86
CA GLN A 2 27.43 -1.35 8.04
C GLN A 2 27.01 0.11 8.12
N LYS A 3 26.87 0.77 6.98
CA LYS A 3 26.21 2.07 6.88
C LYS A 3 24.73 1.84 7.27
N VAL A 4 24.37 2.27 8.46
CA VAL A 4 22.97 2.47 8.84
C VAL A 4 22.44 3.51 7.84
N ASN A 5 21.49 3.11 6.98
CA ASN A 5 20.76 4.06 6.15
C ASN A 5 20.04 5.04 7.09
N GLU A 6 20.53 6.26 7.16
CA GLU A 6 19.82 7.35 7.84
C GLU A 6 18.45 7.49 7.16
N PRO A 7 17.35 7.60 7.93
CA PRO A 7 16.05 7.86 7.34
C PRO A 7 16.14 9.14 6.51
N SER A 8 15.61 9.10 5.29
CA SER A 8 15.63 10.23 4.37
C SER A 8 15.11 11.47 5.10
N ASN A 9 16.01 12.42 5.39
CA ASN A 9 15.73 13.67 6.10
C ASN A 9 14.84 14.59 5.23
N VAL A 10 13.58 14.19 5.01
CA VAL A 10 12.60 15.09 4.41
C VAL A 10 12.13 16.06 5.47
N VAL A 11 12.77 17.19 5.54
CA VAL A 11 12.41 18.29 6.42
C VAL A 11 11.05 18.83 5.97
N ASN A 12 9.99 18.61 6.78
CA ASN A 12 8.67 19.18 6.49
C ASN A 12 8.66 20.69 6.74
N CYS A 13 7.59 21.39 6.29
CA CYS A 13 7.49 22.86 6.41
C CYS A 13 7.56 23.36 7.86
N VAL A 14 7.04 22.61 8.84
CA VAL A 14 7.12 22.95 10.26
C VAL A 14 8.53 22.78 10.79
N GLN A 15 9.23 21.71 10.39
CA GLN A 15 10.64 21.52 10.72
C GLN A 15 11.50 22.62 10.09
N SER A 16 11.21 23.00 8.84
CA SER A 16 11.88 24.13 8.18
C SER A 16 11.64 25.45 8.91
N LEU A 17 10.41 25.67 9.41
CA LEU A 17 10.05 26.82 10.21
C LEU A 17 10.81 26.84 11.55
N TYR A 18 10.91 25.70 12.21
CA TYR A 18 11.67 25.53 13.45
C TYR A 18 13.16 25.84 13.23
N ASN A 19 13.75 25.27 12.19
CA ASN A 19 15.17 25.43 11.87
C ASN A 19 15.55 26.85 11.47
N LYS A 20 14.62 27.64 10.89
CA LYS A 20 14.85 29.06 10.58
C LYS A 20 14.99 29.94 11.83
N GLY A 21 14.49 29.47 12.95
CA GLY A 21 14.48 30.25 14.19
C GLY A 21 13.44 31.39 14.21
N PRO A 22 13.44 32.19 15.29
CA PRO A 22 12.45 33.25 15.49
C PRO A 22 12.77 34.49 14.63
N MET A 23 12.10 34.65 13.50
CA MET A 23 12.26 35.78 12.57
C MET A 23 11.38 36.96 12.96
N GLN A 24 11.92 38.19 12.90
CA GLN A 24 11.15 39.41 13.18
C GLN A 24 9.92 39.53 12.26
N GLY A 25 8.80 39.93 12.84
CA GLY A 25 7.52 40.05 12.11
C GLY A 25 6.69 38.78 12.05
N THR A 26 7.26 37.58 12.10
CA THR A 26 6.55 36.31 11.97
C THR A 26 6.57 35.40 13.21
N ARG A 27 7.29 35.77 14.26
CA ARG A 27 7.53 34.95 15.48
C ARG A 27 6.25 34.41 16.11
N ASN A 28 5.28 35.28 16.35
CA ASN A 28 3.99 34.90 16.94
C ASN A 28 3.19 33.93 16.06
N HIS A 29 3.22 34.15 14.76
CA HIS A 29 2.57 33.27 13.80
C HIS A 29 3.26 31.91 13.70
N ALA A 30 4.59 31.88 13.75
CA ALA A 30 5.39 30.66 13.75
C ALA A 30 5.10 29.79 14.99
N LEU A 31 5.03 30.40 16.18
CA LEU A 31 4.69 29.71 17.43
C LEU A 31 3.36 28.95 17.33
N LEU A 32 2.30 29.62 16.82
CA LEU A 32 0.98 29.00 16.67
C LEU A 32 1.00 27.79 15.73
N ARG A 33 1.77 27.86 14.62
CA ARG A 33 1.88 26.77 13.63
C ARG A 33 2.64 25.59 14.21
N MET A 34 3.75 25.85 14.86
CA MET A 34 4.56 24.80 15.51
C MET A 34 3.79 24.15 16.68
N ALA A 35 3.16 24.93 17.54
CA ALA A 35 2.34 24.42 18.65
C ALA A 35 1.17 23.57 18.12
N SER A 36 0.47 24.01 17.06
CA SER A 36 -0.60 23.25 16.41
C SER A 36 -0.09 21.92 15.84
N HIS A 37 1.09 21.92 15.23
CA HIS A 37 1.70 20.69 14.71
C HIS A 37 2.05 19.72 15.84
N PHE A 38 2.70 20.18 16.90
CA PHE A 38 3.07 19.35 18.05
C PHE A 38 1.83 18.75 18.72
N ARG A 39 0.79 19.56 18.96
CA ARG A 39 -0.47 19.06 19.51
C ARG A 39 -1.09 17.96 18.63
N ARG A 40 -1.15 18.13 17.32
CA ARG A 40 -1.72 17.13 16.39
C ARG A 40 -0.90 15.83 16.31
N ASN A 41 0.38 15.89 16.67
CA ASN A 41 1.24 14.72 16.77
C ASN A 41 1.28 14.13 18.19
N GLY A 42 0.35 14.53 19.07
CA GLY A 42 0.21 13.95 20.40
C GLY A 42 1.29 14.41 21.40
N ILE A 43 2.10 15.42 21.09
CA ILE A 43 3.12 15.93 22.01
C ILE A 43 2.40 16.69 23.15
N PRO A 44 2.68 16.39 24.41
CA PRO A 44 2.10 17.09 25.56
C PRO A 44 2.37 18.59 25.57
N SER A 45 1.44 19.38 26.13
CA SER A 45 1.56 20.84 26.20
C SER A 45 2.87 21.31 26.85
N ASP A 46 3.28 20.66 27.94
CA ASP A 46 4.49 21.06 28.68
C ASP A 46 5.79 20.80 27.90
N ALA A 47 5.85 19.66 27.17
CA ALA A 47 6.96 19.37 26.27
C ALA A 47 7.00 20.38 25.10
N THR A 48 5.83 20.77 24.59
CA THR A 48 5.72 21.81 23.55
C THR A 48 6.18 23.17 24.07
N LYS A 49 5.76 23.56 25.27
CA LYS A 49 6.25 24.81 25.93
C LYS A 49 7.76 24.83 26.04
N ALA A 50 8.35 23.75 26.58
CA ALA A 50 9.80 23.65 26.74
C ALA A 50 10.55 23.78 25.39
N SER A 51 10.09 23.06 24.36
CA SER A 51 10.68 23.11 23.03
C SER A 51 10.58 24.49 22.37
N LEU A 52 9.42 25.16 22.49
CA LEU A 52 9.20 26.46 21.87
C LEU A 52 9.82 27.63 22.68
N LEU A 53 9.99 27.51 23.98
CA LEU A 53 10.83 28.43 24.78
C LEU A 53 12.30 28.36 24.37
N HIS A 54 12.82 27.16 24.14
CA HIS A 54 14.17 26.97 23.59
C HIS A 54 14.30 27.58 22.18
N TRP A 55 13.33 27.28 21.28
CA TRP A 55 13.30 27.88 19.96
C TRP A 55 13.23 29.40 19.96
N ASN A 56 12.50 30.00 20.91
CA ASN A 56 12.34 31.45 21.05
C ASN A 56 13.65 32.16 21.29
N ASN A 57 14.62 31.52 21.94
CA ASN A 57 15.94 32.06 22.22
C ASN A 57 15.89 33.52 22.80
N ASN A 58 14.99 33.78 23.73
CA ASN A 58 14.76 35.08 24.39
C ASN A 58 14.34 36.23 23.41
N GLN A 59 13.88 35.93 22.21
CA GLN A 59 13.43 36.94 21.24
C GLN A 59 12.03 37.51 21.55
N LEU A 60 11.21 36.76 22.29
CA LEU A 60 9.92 37.19 22.82
C LEU A 60 9.89 36.94 24.33
N ASN A 61 9.05 37.70 25.04
CA ASN A 61 8.78 37.41 26.45
C ASN A 61 8.33 35.94 26.60
N PRO A 62 8.95 35.15 27.50
CA PRO A 62 8.58 33.75 27.73
C PRO A 62 7.08 33.53 27.97
N GLN A 63 6.41 34.48 28.63
CA GLN A 63 4.98 34.37 28.88
C GLN A 63 4.16 34.37 27.57
N ILE A 64 4.54 35.12 26.55
CA ILE A 64 3.90 35.12 25.24
C ILE A 64 3.99 33.73 24.59
N VAL A 65 5.12 33.04 24.72
CA VAL A 65 5.30 31.70 24.20
C VAL A 65 4.35 30.72 24.90
N ILE A 66 4.30 30.79 26.24
CA ILE A 66 3.45 29.95 27.08
C ILE A 66 1.98 30.18 26.70
N ASP A 67 1.51 31.43 26.65
CA ASP A 67 0.12 31.79 26.33
C ASP A 67 -0.28 31.30 24.93
N LYS A 68 0.62 31.37 23.95
CA LYS A 68 0.36 30.87 22.58
C LYS A 68 0.24 29.36 22.52
N VAL A 69 1.07 28.64 23.27
CA VAL A 69 0.95 27.18 23.35
C VAL A 69 -0.35 26.79 24.04
N GLU A 70 -0.68 27.36 25.20
CA GLU A 70 -1.92 27.10 25.92
C GLU A 70 -3.14 27.41 25.09
N SER A 71 -3.18 28.56 24.46
CA SER A 71 -4.23 28.96 23.53
C SER A 71 -4.41 27.92 22.41
N THR A 72 -3.31 27.44 21.84
CA THR A 72 -3.36 26.42 20.76
C THR A 72 -3.91 25.09 21.25
N TYR A 73 -3.57 24.67 22.46
CA TYR A 73 -4.06 23.41 23.06
C TYR A 73 -5.53 23.54 23.47
N ASN A 74 -5.95 24.65 24.04
CA ASN A 74 -7.32 24.88 24.49
C ASN A 74 -8.32 25.08 23.33
N TYR A 75 -7.97 25.90 22.34
CA TYR A 75 -8.85 26.21 21.22
C TYR A 75 -8.68 25.30 20.01
N GLY A 76 -7.67 24.43 20.01
CA GLY A 76 -7.50 23.41 18.98
C GLY A 76 -7.19 23.96 17.58
N TYR A 77 -6.46 25.07 17.45
CA TYR A 77 -6.10 25.66 16.17
C TYR A 77 -5.49 24.63 15.20
N LYS A 78 -5.89 24.73 13.93
CA LYS A 78 -5.44 23.87 12.84
C LYS A 78 -4.81 24.72 11.74
N TYR A 79 -3.53 24.53 11.52
CA TYR A 79 -2.82 25.10 10.37
C TYR A 79 -2.38 23.95 9.47
N GLY A 80 -2.68 24.04 8.20
CA GLY A 80 -2.44 23.01 7.19
C GLY A 80 -1.56 23.50 6.04
N CYS A 81 -1.53 22.71 4.98
CA CYS A 81 -0.72 22.99 3.78
C CYS A 81 -1.13 24.30 3.05
N ASN A 82 -2.35 24.78 3.26
CA ASN A 82 -2.87 26.02 2.67
C ASN A 82 -2.55 27.26 3.51
N ASP A 83 -1.86 27.11 4.65
CA ASP A 83 -1.43 28.24 5.45
C ASP A 83 -0.27 28.97 4.74
N GLU A 84 -0.40 30.26 4.53
CA GLU A 84 0.55 31.07 3.75
C GLU A 84 1.99 30.97 4.25
N LEU A 85 2.18 30.98 5.59
CA LEU A 85 3.52 30.87 6.18
C LEU A 85 4.13 29.48 5.95
N LEU A 86 3.36 28.42 6.16
CA LEU A 86 3.81 27.03 5.94
C LEU A 86 3.97 26.72 4.46
N ALA A 87 3.12 27.28 3.62
CA ALA A 87 3.18 27.10 2.16
C ALA A 87 4.51 27.60 1.56
N SER A 88 5.01 28.73 2.05
CA SER A 88 6.29 29.30 1.59
C SER A 88 7.52 28.41 1.93
N LEU A 89 7.36 27.47 2.86
CA LEU A 89 8.40 26.57 3.35
C LEU A 89 8.16 25.11 2.88
N CYS A 90 7.24 24.91 1.97
CA CYS A 90 6.83 23.58 1.55
C CYS A 90 7.95 22.87 0.76
N ASN A 91 8.17 21.60 1.09
CA ASN A 91 9.15 20.76 0.41
C ASN A 91 8.41 19.80 -0.53
N PRO A 92 8.75 19.73 -1.83
CA PRO A 92 8.15 18.79 -2.79
C PRO A 92 8.21 17.32 -2.37
N LYS A 93 9.18 16.95 -1.54
CA LYS A 93 9.32 15.59 -0.99
C LYS A 93 8.49 15.35 0.27
N CYS A 94 7.77 16.36 0.78
CA CYS A 94 6.91 16.20 1.96
C CYS A 94 5.75 15.26 1.66
N VAL A 95 5.45 14.34 2.60
CA VAL A 95 4.33 13.39 2.48
C VAL A 95 2.97 14.05 2.24
N TYR A 96 2.78 15.31 2.68
CA TYR A 96 1.56 16.08 2.49
C TYR A 96 1.64 17.04 1.29
N TYR A 97 2.74 17.08 0.56
CA TYR A 97 2.94 18.06 -0.53
C TYR A 97 1.87 17.94 -1.62
N LYS A 98 1.54 16.73 -2.03
CA LYS A 98 0.49 16.46 -3.02
C LYS A 98 -0.92 16.80 -2.53
N ASN A 99 -1.15 16.85 -1.21
CA ASN A 99 -2.43 17.29 -0.65
C ASN A 99 -2.62 18.84 -0.72
N LYS A 100 -1.59 19.57 -1.13
CA LYS A 100 -1.68 21.02 -1.36
C LYS A 100 -2.39 21.32 -2.67
N ASP A 101 -2.26 20.43 -3.62
CA ASP A 101 -2.84 20.53 -4.96
C ASP A 101 -4.10 19.64 -5.09
N TYR A 102 -5.09 19.83 -4.20
CA TYR A 102 -6.48 19.54 -4.54
C TYR A 102 -7.04 20.54 -5.57
N LEU A 103 -6.22 21.41 -6.08
CA LEU A 103 -6.44 22.04 -7.36
C LEU A 103 -6.13 20.96 -8.39
N VAL A 104 -7.21 20.27 -8.77
CA VAL A 104 -7.39 19.50 -9.96
C VAL A 104 -6.16 19.64 -10.87
N ASP A 105 -5.40 18.60 -11.05
CA ASP A 105 -4.38 18.51 -12.10
C ASP A 105 -5.13 18.54 -13.43
N ILE A 106 -5.49 19.77 -13.85
CA ILE A 106 -6.23 20.00 -15.10
C ILE A 106 -5.19 19.86 -16.20
N LYS A 107 -5.15 18.68 -16.78
CA LYS A 107 -4.31 18.38 -17.95
C LYS A 107 -5.07 18.79 -19.21
N THR A 108 -4.40 19.49 -20.08
CA THR A 108 -4.91 19.73 -21.44
C THR A 108 -4.82 18.44 -22.27
N SER A 109 -5.50 18.38 -23.40
CA SER A 109 -5.38 17.27 -24.34
C SER A 109 -3.94 17.06 -24.81
N GLY A 110 -3.16 18.14 -24.92
CA GLY A 110 -1.72 18.07 -25.27
C GLY A 110 -0.87 17.42 -24.18
N ASP A 111 -1.13 17.79 -22.91
CA ASP A 111 -0.42 17.17 -21.77
C ASP A 111 -0.74 15.68 -21.67
N LEU A 112 -2.00 15.30 -21.90
CA LEU A 112 -2.44 13.90 -21.89
C LEU A 112 -1.85 13.11 -23.07
N GLN A 113 -1.73 13.73 -24.23
CA GLN A 113 -1.09 13.11 -25.40
C GLN A 113 0.39 12.82 -25.12
N GLN A 114 1.10 13.79 -24.56
CA GLN A 114 2.52 13.61 -24.20
C GLN A 114 2.71 12.55 -23.13
N GLU A 115 1.80 12.49 -22.14
CA GLU A 115 1.82 11.43 -21.11
C GLU A 115 1.55 10.05 -21.73
N LEU A 116 0.59 9.94 -22.65
CA LEU A 116 0.30 8.71 -23.39
C LEU A 116 1.51 8.23 -24.19
N GLU A 117 2.12 9.12 -24.96
CA GLU A 117 3.33 8.82 -25.74
C GLU A 117 4.46 8.34 -24.83
N THR A 118 4.72 9.07 -23.73
CA THR A 118 5.73 8.68 -22.74
C THR A 118 5.44 7.28 -22.14
N ARG A 119 4.19 6.97 -21.88
CA ARG A 119 3.78 5.65 -21.35
C ARG A 119 3.92 4.55 -22.39
N LEU A 120 3.54 4.81 -23.65
CA LEU A 120 3.64 3.83 -24.73
C LEU A 120 5.09 3.56 -25.16
N GLU A 121 5.94 4.58 -25.08
CA GLU A 121 7.37 4.47 -25.36
C GLU A 121 8.15 3.92 -24.17
N SER A 122 7.59 4.02 -22.95
CA SER A 122 8.21 3.44 -21.76
C SER A 122 8.08 1.91 -21.82
N ASP A 123 9.21 1.24 -21.69
CA ASP A 123 9.21 -0.17 -21.37
C ASP A 123 8.62 -0.35 -19.95
N PHE A 124 7.44 -0.95 -19.84
CA PHE A 124 6.82 -1.27 -18.56
C PHE A 124 7.53 -2.38 -17.79
N THR A 125 8.63 -2.92 -18.33
CA THR A 125 9.46 -3.92 -17.67
C THR A 125 9.87 -3.43 -16.29
N GLY A 126 9.58 -4.25 -15.28
CA GLY A 126 9.85 -3.91 -13.87
C GLY A 126 8.85 -2.93 -13.20
N LYS A 127 7.76 -2.57 -13.88
CA LYS A 127 6.70 -1.72 -13.31
C LYS A 127 5.30 -2.30 -13.42
N MET A 128 5.09 -3.28 -14.29
CA MET A 128 3.81 -3.97 -14.45
C MET A 128 3.91 -5.41 -13.96
N ILE A 129 2.76 -6.05 -13.74
CA ILE A 129 2.66 -7.49 -13.51
C ILE A 129 2.22 -8.14 -14.81
N PRO A 130 3.06 -8.97 -15.45
CA PRO A 130 2.76 -9.61 -16.73
C PRO A 130 1.86 -10.83 -16.52
N LEU A 131 0.62 -10.61 -16.10
CA LEU A 131 -0.30 -11.65 -15.67
C LEU A 131 -0.60 -12.65 -16.82
N ALA A 132 -0.66 -12.14 -18.06
CA ALA A 132 -0.85 -12.99 -19.24
C ALA A 132 0.31 -13.99 -19.41
N GLU A 133 1.54 -13.53 -19.29
CA GLU A 133 2.74 -14.40 -19.38
C GLU A 133 2.81 -15.36 -18.19
N MET A 134 2.58 -14.85 -16.96
CA MET A 134 2.58 -15.67 -15.75
C MET A 134 1.65 -16.88 -15.84
N PHE A 135 0.46 -16.69 -16.44
CA PHE A 135 -0.49 -17.78 -16.66
C PHE A 135 -0.35 -18.49 -18.02
N GLY A 136 0.64 -18.12 -18.85
CA GLY A 136 0.81 -18.69 -20.20
C GLY A 136 -0.34 -18.34 -21.15
N LEU A 137 -0.92 -17.15 -21.01
CA LEU A 137 -2.07 -16.64 -21.80
C LEU A 137 -1.60 -15.57 -22.79
N HIS A 138 -0.56 -15.85 -23.59
CA HIS A 138 0.14 -14.88 -24.43
C HIS A 138 -0.72 -14.12 -25.46
N ASN A 139 -1.93 -14.59 -25.72
CA ASN A 139 -2.88 -13.95 -26.64
C ASN A 139 -3.98 -13.17 -25.91
N LYS A 140 -3.82 -12.94 -24.58
CA LYS A 140 -4.79 -12.20 -23.76
C LYS A 140 -4.20 -10.89 -23.28
N ASP A 141 -5.00 -9.83 -23.32
CA ASP A 141 -4.66 -8.56 -22.68
C ASP A 141 -5.23 -8.53 -21.25
N CYS A 142 -4.45 -9.03 -20.30
CA CYS A 142 -4.85 -9.11 -18.90
C CYS A 142 -3.74 -8.68 -17.92
N ASN A 143 -2.69 -8.04 -18.38
CA ASN A 143 -1.61 -7.54 -17.55
C ASN A 143 -2.10 -6.45 -16.57
N ILE A 144 -1.39 -6.26 -15.46
CA ILE A 144 -1.73 -5.26 -14.44
C ILE A 144 -0.72 -4.12 -14.52
N TYR A 145 -1.22 -2.91 -14.66
CA TYR A 145 -0.42 -1.71 -14.88
C TYR A 145 -0.42 -0.79 -13.65
N PRO A 146 0.60 0.10 -13.50
CA PRO A 146 0.59 1.16 -12.50
C PRO A 146 -0.69 2.01 -12.56
N GLY A 147 -1.19 2.41 -11.40
CA GLY A 147 -2.45 3.12 -11.25
C GLY A 147 -3.68 2.21 -11.08
N GLU A 148 -3.52 0.89 -11.13
CA GLU A 148 -4.63 -0.04 -10.99
C GLU A 148 -4.81 -0.58 -9.58
N LEU A 149 -6.06 -0.60 -9.11
CA LEU A 149 -6.51 -1.42 -7.99
C LEU A 149 -7.03 -2.75 -8.53
N VAL A 150 -6.47 -3.84 -8.03
CA VAL A 150 -6.90 -5.22 -8.32
C VAL A 150 -7.45 -5.86 -7.05
N THR A 151 -8.59 -6.51 -7.14
CA THR A 151 -9.13 -7.29 -6.01
C THR A 151 -8.96 -8.78 -6.27
N ILE A 152 -8.39 -9.49 -5.29
CA ILE A 152 -8.41 -10.96 -5.23
C ILE A 152 -9.42 -11.37 -4.17
N PHE A 153 -10.41 -12.18 -4.53
CA PHE A 153 -11.39 -12.70 -3.59
C PHE A 153 -11.61 -14.20 -3.73
N GLY A 154 -12.18 -14.82 -2.73
CA GLY A 154 -12.48 -16.24 -2.72
C GLY A 154 -12.84 -16.74 -1.31
N PRO A 155 -13.38 -17.96 -1.18
CA PRO A 155 -13.74 -18.52 0.11
C PRO A 155 -12.52 -18.72 1.01
N THR A 156 -12.78 -18.88 2.30
CA THR A 156 -11.73 -19.22 3.27
C THR A 156 -11.09 -20.56 2.87
N GLY A 157 -9.76 -20.63 2.90
CA GLY A 157 -9.01 -21.82 2.47
C GLY A 157 -8.82 -21.98 0.95
N ALA A 158 -9.35 -21.07 0.12
CA ALA A 158 -9.11 -21.10 -1.34
C ALA A 158 -7.68 -20.67 -1.75
N ASN A 159 -6.82 -20.30 -0.80
CA ASN A 159 -5.42 -19.89 -1.04
C ASN A 159 -5.24 -18.50 -1.70
N LYS A 160 -6.11 -17.52 -1.38
CA LYS A 160 -5.98 -16.12 -1.84
C LYS A 160 -4.61 -15.52 -1.55
N THR A 161 -4.16 -15.60 -0.30
CA THR A 161 -2.83 -15.15 0.14
C THR A 161 -1.72 -15.81 -0.68
N ALA A 162 -1.81 -17.11 -0.91
CA ALA A 162 -0.83 -17.83 -1.71
C ALA A 162 -0.82 -17.34 -3.16
N LEU A 163 -1.98 -17.09 -3.77
CA LEU A 163 -2.06 -16.51 -5.12
C LEU A 163 -1.35 -15.15 -5.18
N ALA A 164 -1.63 -14.26 -4.24
CA ALA A 164 -0.96 -12.97 -4.16
C ALA A 164 0.56 -13.11 -3.95
N GLN A 165 1.01 -14.04 -3.08
CA GLN A 165 2.43 -14.33 -2.88
C GLN A 165 3.10 -14.85 -4.15
N ASN A 166 2.47 -15.77 -4.89
CA ASN A 166 3.01 -16.27 -6.17
C ASN A 166 3.15 -15.13 -7.19
N ILE A 167 2.16 -14.25 -7.31
CA ILE A 167 2.22 -13.06 -8.18
C ILE A 167 3.38 -12.15 -7.75
N CYS A 168 3.47 -11.78 -6.47
CA CYS A 168 4.53 -10.90 -5.97
C CYS A 168 5.94 -11.46 -6.18
N LEU A 169 6.08 -12.78 -6.09
CA LEU A 169 7.37 -13.47 -6.22
C LEU A 169 7.77 -13.74 -7.67
N GLY A 170 6.95 -13.30 -8.66
CA GLY A 170 7.23 -13.53 -10.07
C GLY A 170 7.15 -15.01 -10.45
N TYR A 171 6.19 -15.73 -9.87
CA TYR A 171 6.03 -17.15 -10.16
C TYR A 171 5.34 -17.37 -11.51
N ASP A 172 5.99 -18.13 -12.39
CA ASP A 172 5.45 -18.59 -13.66
C ASP A 172 4.57 -19.81 -13.43
N PHE A 173 3.26 -19.60 -13.44
CA PHE A 173 2.25 -20.65 -13.19
C PHE A 173 2.25 -21.73 -14.30
N ALA A 174 2.68 -21.36 -15.50
CA ALA A 174 2.71 -22.26 -16.65
C ALA A 174 3.96 -23.16 -16.68
N ASN A 175 5.11 -22.62 -16.25
CA ASN A 175 6.40 -23.31 -16.34
C ASN A 175 6.96 -23.77 -14.98
N ASP A 176 6.27 -23.49 -13.85
CA ASP A 176 6.64 -23.87 -12.48
C ASP A 176 8.01 -23.32 -12.05
N GLU A 177 8.31 -22.07 -12.39
CA GLU A 177 9.58 -21.45 -12.04
C GLU A 177 9.42 -20.01 -11.52
N ILE A 178 10.47 -19.45 -10.92
CA ILE A 178 10.50 -18.05 -10.48
C ILE A 178 11.24 -17.21 -11.52
N ARG A 179 10.57 -16.21 -12.05
CA ARG A 179 11.09 -15.22 -12.99
C ARG A 179 11.47 -13.94 -12.25
N ARG A 180 12.76 -13.69 -12.07
CA ARG A 180 13.23 -12.49 -11.37
C ARG A 180 12.91 -11.19 -12.10
N GLU A 181 12.85 -11.22 -13.41
CA GLU A 181 12.46 -10.11 -14.27
C GLU A 181 11.02 -9.66 -14.09
N TRP A 182 10.16 -10.49 -13.50
CA TRP A 182 8.77 -10.17 -13.17
C TRP A 182 8.63 -9.64 -11.73
N GLN A 183 9.70 -9.66 -10.94
CA GLN A 183 9.70 -9.15 -9.58
C GLN A 183 9.81 -7.63 -9.58
N ILE A 184 8.90 -6.97 -8.88
CA ILE A 184 8.90 -5.52 -8.72
C ILE A 184 8.95 -5.16 -7.23
N PRO A 185 9.52 -3.99 -6.84
CA PRO A 185 9.55 -3.56 -5.45
C PRO A 185 8.17 -3.62 -4.80
N THR A 186 8.02 -4.51 -3.82
CA THR A 186 6.73 -4.87 -3.23
C THR A 186 6.67 -4.57 -1.74
N LEU A 187 5.56 -3.99 -1.29
CA LEU A 187 5.15 -3.92 0.10
C LEU A 187 3.96 -4.86 0.32
N PHE A 188 4.14 -5.90 1.13
CA PHE A 188 3.07 -6.82 1.50
C PHE A 188 2.61 -6.55 2.93
N LEU A 189 1.39 -6.04 3.09
CA LEU A 189 0.74 -5.80 4.37
C LEU A 189 -0.04 -7.06 4.76
N SER A 190 0.56 -7.91 5.60
CA SER A 190 -0.08 -9.12 6.13
C SER A 190 -0.71 -8.80 7.48
N LEU A 191 -2.03 -8.67 7.53
CA LEU A 191 -2.77 -8.27 8.73
C LEU A 191 -3.25 -9.48 9.55
N GLU A 192 -3.24 -10.66 8.95
CA GLU A 192 -3.68 -11.91 9.57
C GLU A 192 -2.49 -12.77 10.05
N LEU A 193 -1.42 -12.84 9.25
CA LEU A 193 -0.32 -13.76 9.50
C LEU A 193 0.94 -13.02 9.96
N SER A 194 1.68 -13.62 10.91
CA SER A 194 2.96 -13.07 11.36
C SER A 194 4.03 -13.09 10.27
N GLY A 195 4.97 -12.14 10.32
CA GLY A 195 6.01 -11.97 9.31
C GLY A 195 6.87 -13.21 9.07
N TRP A 196 7.26 -13.94 10.15
CA TRP A 196 8.06 -15.17 10.00
C TRP A 196 7.27 -16.28 9.29
N TYR A 197 5.94 -16.32 9.48
CA TYR A 197 5.08 -17.30 8.83
C TYR A 197 5.00 -17.03 7.34
N MET A 198 4.81 -15.75 6.98
CA MET A 198 4.80 -15.27 5.61
C MET A 198 6.16 -15.51 4.93
N HIS A 199 7.25 -15.17 5.63
CA HIS A 199 8.61 -15.38 5.12
C HIS A 199 8.88 -16.86 4.81
N ARG A 200 8.52 -17.78 5.72
CA ARG A 200 8.66 -19.22 5.46
C ARG A 200 7.85 -19.66 4.23
N ARG A 201 6.61 -19.18 4.07
CA ARG A 201 5.81 -19.48 2.86
C ARG A 201 6.48 -18.95 1.60
N ASN A 202 7.02 -17.74 1.64
CA ASN A 202 7.77 -17.19 0.52
C ASN A 202 8.98 -18.08 0.18
N GLN A 203 9.70 -18.56 1.19
CA GLN A 203 10.80 -19.53 0.98
C GLN A 203 10.32 -20.85 0.38
N GLN A 204 9.15 -21.36 0.81
CA GLN A 204 8.56 -22.58 0.19
C GLN A 204 8.28 -22.35 -1.29
N ILE A 205 7.71 -21.19 -1.66
CA ILE A 205 7.38 -20.85 -3.04
C ILE A 205 8.67 -20.73 -3.87
N VAL A 206 9.65 -19.94 -3.45
CA VAL A 206 10.86 -19.73 -4.25
C VAL A 206 11.74 -20.96 -4.36
N ALA A 207 11.80 -21.79 -3.31
CA ALA A 207 12.57 -23.02 -3.31
C ALA A 207 11.82 -24.21 -3.96
N GLY A 208 10.49 -24.13 -4.12
CA GLY A 208 9.67 -25.26 -4.54
C GLY A 208 9.62 -26.41 -3.53
N MET A 209 9.85 -26.12 -2.25
CA MET A 209 9.98 -27.10 -1.16
C MET A 209 8.75 -27.12 -0.26
N SER A 210 8.46 -28.27 0.35
CA SER A 210 7.42 -28.38 1.37
C SER A 210 7.79 -27.60 2.65
N LYS A 211 6.81 -27.42 3.53
CA LYS A 211 7.02 -26.81 4.86
C LYS A 211 8.09 -27.55 5.67
N ASP A 212 8.05 -28.88 5.65
CA ASP A 212 8.93 -29.71 6.46
C ASP A 212 10.36 -29.67 5.92
N ASP A 213 10.53 -29.68 4.59
CA ASP A 213 11.83 -29.55 3.93
C ASP A 213 12.47 -28.18 4.20
N VAL A 214 11.72 -27.09 4.09
CA VAL A 214 12.21 -25.74 4.43
C VAL A 214 12.59 -25.64 5.89
N THR A 215 11.79 -26.23 6.79
CA THR A 215 12.06 -26.21 8.23
C THR A 215 13.31 -27.02 8.58
N ALA A 216 13.48 -28.19 7.98
CA ALA A 216 14.66 -29.04 8.20
C ALA A 216 15.95 -28.42 7.64
N ASN A 217 15.85 -27.65 6.56
CA ASN A 217 16.98 -27.08 5.83
C ASN A 217 17.04 -25.55 5.87
N TYR A 218 16.50 -24.91 6.91
CA TYR A 218 16.26 -23.47 6.95
C TYR A 218 17.47 -22.58 6.65
N LYS A 219 18.69 -23.00 7.07
CA LYS A 219 19.92 -22.25 6.79
C LYS A 219 20.27 -22.32 5.31
N TYR A 220 20.29 -23.51 4.72
CA TYR A 220 20.55 -23.70 3.30
C TYR A 220 19.53 -22.93 2.43
N VAL A 221 18.26 -23.03 2.80
CA VAL A 221 17.19 -22.32 2.08
C VAL A 221 17.39 -20.80 2.19
N GLY A 222 17.72 -20.28 3.38
CA GLY A 222 18.04 -18.88 3.57
C GLY A 222 19.22 -18.41 2.72
N ASP A 223 20.34 -19.12 2.78
CA ASP A 223 21.55 -18.76 2.04
C ASP A 223 21.36 -18.83 0.52
N THR A 224 20.53 -19.77 0.03
CA THR A 224 20.36 -20.00 -1.40
C THR A 224 19.28 -19.15 -2.03
N TYR A 225 18.15 -18.98 -1.34
CA TYR A 225 16.92 -18.45 -1.94
C TYR A 225 16.51 -17.05 -1.46
N ASN A 226 17.08 -16.50 -0.36
CA ASN A 226 16.71 -15.15 0.10
C ASN A 226 16.95 -14.05 -0.95
N LYS A 227 17.89 -14.25 -1.89
CA LYS A 227 18.11 -13.35 -3.03
C LYS A 227 16.88 -13.15 -3.93
N TYR A 228 15.93 -14.08 -3.91
CA TYR A 228 14.65 -13.97 -4.62
C TYR A 228 13.60 -13.20 -3.84
N LEU A 229 13.89 -12.77 -2.60
CA LEU A 229 12.98 -12.09 -1.69
C LEU A 229 13.41 -10.63 -1.40
N GLU A 230 14.53 -10.15 -1.97
CA GLU A 230 15.11 -8.83 -1.69
C GLU A 230 14.19 -7.66 -2.10
N HIS A 231 13.32 -7.88 -3.10
CA HIS A 231 12.35 -6.89 -3.58
C HIS A 231 11.11 -6.76 -2.67
N LEU A 232 10.95 -7.66 -1.68
CA LEU A 232 9.73 -7.81 -0.89
C LEU A 232 9.92 -7.28 0.53
N ASN A 233 9.13 -6.26 0.90
CA ASN A 233 8.99 -5.77 2.26
C ASN A 233 7.69 -6.31 2.87
N LEU A 234 7.78 -6.89 4.08
CA LEU A 234 6.65 -7.40 4.83
C LEU A 234 6.35 -6.49 6.02
N GLN A 235 5.09 -6.11 6.19
CA GLN A 235 4.59 -5.42 7.38
C GLN A 235 3.40 -6.19 7.96
N THR A 236 3.41 -6.41 9.28
CA THR A 236 2.41 -7.23 9.99
C THR A 236 1.61 -6.46 11.03
N VAL A 237 1.67 -5.14 11.01
CA VAL A 237 0.93 -4.27 11.95
C VAL A 237 -0.43 -3.94 11.33
N ALA A 238 -1.50 -3.98 12.14
CA ALA A 238 -2.84 -3.54 11.72
C ALA A 238 -2.80 -2.06 11.31
N PRO A 239 -3.03 -1.71 10.04
CA PRO A 239 -2.83 -0.36 9.57
C PRO A 239 -4.11 0.44 9.59
N THR A 240 -3.99 1.69 9.96
CA THR A 240 -4.94 2.72 9.56
C THR A 240 -4.65 3.17 8.12
N PRO A 241 -5.62 3.77 7.41
CA PRO A 241 -5.38 4.37 6.09
C PRO A 241 -4.18 5.32 6.06
N ASP A 242 -4.01 6.15 7.09
CA ASP A 242 -2.89 7.08 7.21
C ASP A 242 -1.54 6.36 7.34
N MET A 243 -1.49 5.24 8.07
CA MET A 243 -0.27 4.43 8.20
C MET A 243 0.07 3.72 6.89
N ILE A 244 -0.92 3.17 6.19
CA ILE A 244 -0.73 2.59 4.86
C ILE A 244 -0.12 3.62 3.92
N GLN A 245 -0.75 4.79 3.81
CA GLN A 245 -0.28 5.87 2.94
C GLN A 245 1.13 6.34 3.30
N LYS A 246 1.43 6.47 4.59
CA LYS A 246 2.77 6.84 5.06
C LYS A 246 3.80 5.79 4.67
N THR A 247 3.54 4.51 4.96
CA THR A 247 4.48 3.42 4.66
C THR A 247 4.76 3.32 3.16
N ILE A 248 3.73 3.45 2.32
CA ILE A 248 3.90 3.46 0.86
C ILE A 248 4.79 4.61 0.42
N ARG A 249 4.62 5.81 0.97
CA ARG A 249 5.45 6.96 0.62
C ARG A 249 6.89 6.86 1.12
N ASP A 250 7.09 6.23 2.27
CA ASP A 250 8.43 6.05 2.85
C ASP A 250 9.23 4.98 2.07
N LEU A 251 8.58 3.89 1.64
CA LEU A 251 9.22 2.77 0.94
C LEU A 251 9.20 2.91 -0.59
N GLN A 252 8.26 3.68 -1.15
CA GLN A 252 8.06 3.88 -2.60
C GLN A 252 8.00 2.55 -3.39
N PRO A 253 7.15 1.58 -3.00
CA PRO A 253 7.00 0.33 -3.72
C PRO A 253 6.26 0.56 -5.04
N ASN A 254 6.47 -0.34 -6.02
CA ASN A 254 5.69 -0.40 -7.25
C ASN A 254 4.40 -1.23 -7.08
N LEU A 255 4.42 -2.18 -6.15
CA LEU A 255 3.29 -3.04 -5.80
C LEU A 255 3.01 -2.99 -4.30
N VAL A 256 1.76 -2.84 -3.93
CA VAL A 256 1.28 -2.98 -2.55
C VAL A 256 0.23 -4.08 -2.49
N VAL A 257 0.39 -5.03 -1.56
CA VAL A 257 -0.63 -6.03 -1.26
C VAL A 257 -1.22 -5.77 0.11
N VAL A 258 -2.54 -5.77 0.24
CA VAL A 258 -3.26 -5.64 1.51
C VAL A 258 -4.04 -6.94 1.78
N ASP A 259 -3.57 -7.75 2.72
CA ASP A 259 -4.12 -9.05 3.05
C ASP A 259 -4.58 -9.12 4.52
N TYR A 260 -5.86 -8.95 4.80
CA TYR A 260 -6.99 -8.60 3.92
C TYR A 260 -7.67 -7.31 4.41
N ILE A 261 -8.43 -6.66 3.52
CA ILE A 261 -8.97 -5.30 3.73
C ILE A 261 -9.95 -5.16 4.90
N ASP A 262 -10.65 -6.23 5.27
CA ASP A 262 -11.60 -6.21 6.40
C ASP A 262 -10.92 -5.98 7.77
N LEU A 263 -9.58 -6.11 7.86
CA LEU A 263 -8.79 -5.85 9.06
C LEU A 263 -8.22 -4.43 9.11
N VAL A 264 -8.44 -3.62 8.08
CA VAL A 264 -8.01 -2.22 8.06
C VAL A 264 -8.97 -1.39 8.92
N GLU A 265 -8.42 -0.62 9.86
CA GLU A 265 -9.20 0.26 10.70
C GLU A 265 -9.81 1.42 9.88
N VAL A 266 -11.11 1.61 10.01
CA VAL A 266 -11.82 2.72 9.38
C VAL A 266 -12.08 3.86 10.36
N PRO A 267 -12.23 5.12 9.89
CA PRO A 267 -12.57 6.25 10.74
C PRO A 267 -13.89 6.06 11.48
N ARG A 268 -14.00 6.65 12.67
CA ARG A 268 -15.24 6.69 13.44
C ARG A 268 -16.37 7.29 12.60
N GLY A 269 -17.51 6.59 12.52
CA GLY A 269 -18.67 6.99 11.73
C GLY A 269 -18.88 6.18 10.44
N VAL A 270 -17.89 5.39 10.00
CA VAL A 270 -18.07 4.39 8.94
C VAL A 270 -18.60 3.11 9.61
N THR A 271 -19.88 2.82 9.47
CA THR A 271 -20.54 1.69 10.13
C THR A 271 -21.13 0.73 9.09
N GLY A 272 -21.05 -0.57 9.41
CA GLY A 272 -21.52 -1.63 8.51
C GLY A 272 -20.43 -2.13 7.57
N GLU A 273 -20.44 -3.44 7.32
CA GLU A 273 -19.39 -4.13 6.53
C GLU A 273 -19.26 -3.59 5.10
N TYR A 274 -20.39 -3.30 4.45
CA TYR A 274 -20.39 -2.75 3.09
C TYR A 274 -19.71 -1.38 3.02
N GLU A 275 -20.04 -0.46 3.94
CA GLU A 275 -19.46 0.88 3.96
C GLU A 275 -17.97 0.86 4.33
N GLN A 276 -17.54 -0.07 5.17
CA GLN A 276 -16.12 -0.28 5.50
C GLN A 276 -15.34 -0.74 4.26
N VAL A 277 -15.81 -1.79 3.58
CA VAL A 277 -15.20 -2.28 2.34
C VAL A 277 -15.17 -1.18 1.28
N ARG A 278 -16.28 -0.45 1.12
CA ARG A 278 -16.39 0.68 0.20
C ARG A 278 -15.35 1.76 0.50
N TYR A 279 -15.27 2.19 1.76
CA TYR A 279 -14.32 3.22 2.19
C TYR A 279 -12.88 2.83 1.87
N ILE A 280 -12.47 1.62 2.29
CA ILE A 280 -11.10 1.14 2.10
C ILE A 280 -10.78 0.92 0.62
N SER A 281 -11.68 0.30 -0.15
CA SER A 281 -11.44 0.07 -1.58
C SER A 281 -11.31 1.38 -2.36
N HIS A 282 -12.14 2.39 -2.08
CA HIS A 282 -11.98 3.71 -2.69
C HIS A 282 -10.69 4.42 -2.25
N PHE A 283 -10.32 4.30 -0.98
CA PHE A 283 -9.05 4.84 -0.48
C PHE A 283 -7.85 4.21 -1.21
N LEU A 284 -7.82 2.88 -1.34
CA LEU A 284 -6.74 2.17 -2.04
C LEU A 284 -6.73 2.47 -3.54
N SER A 285 -7.90 2.58 -4.18
CA SER A 285 -8.02 2.98 -5.58
C SER A 285 -7.43 4.37 -5.83
N ASN A 286 -7.77 5.33 -4.97
CA ASN A 286 -7.20 6.68 -5.04
C ASN A 286 -5.68 6.70 -4.82
N LEU A 287 -5.16 5.85 -3.92
CA LEU A 287 -3.72 5.72 -3.72
C LEU A 287 -3.03 5.14 -4.96
N ALA A 288 -3.59 4.09 -5.57
CA ALA A 288 -3.05 3.49 -6.78
C ALA A 288 -2.89 4.52 -7.89
N VAL A 289 -3.96 5.28 -8.18
CA VAL A 289 -3.96 6.32 -9.23
C VAL A 289 -3.00 7.46 -8.89
N ASN A 290 -3.07 8.00 -7.64
CA ASN A 290 -2.29 9.19 -7.26
C ASN A 290 -0.79 8.94 -7.15
N LEU A 291 -0.38 7.71 -6.84
CA LEU A 291 1.02 7.34 -6.65
C LEU A 291 1.58 6.57 -7.85
N ASP A 292 0.74 6.29 -8.85
CA ASP A 292 1.09 5.51 -10.05
C ASP A 292 1.72 4.15 -9.69
N ILE A 293 1.05 3.42 -8.79
CA ILE A 293 1.47 2.10 -8.28
C ILE A 293 0.38 1.08 -8.47
N ILE A 294 0.75 -0.20 -8.46
CA ILE A 294 -0.22 -1.29 -8.43
C ILE A 294 -0.64 -1.56 -6.98
N ILE A 295 -1.93 -1.71 -6.74
CA ILE A 295 -2.42 -2.18 -5.45
C ILE A 295 -3.27 -3.44 -5.65
N ILE A 296 -2.92 -4.52 -4.94
CA ILE A 296 -3.72 -5.73 -4.84
C ILE A 296 -4.36 -5.75 -3.45
N GLN A 297 -5.68 -5.71 -3.39
CA GLN A 297 -6.42 -5.94 -2.16
C GLN A 297 -7.00 -7.34 -2.13
N ILE A 298 -6.93 -8.00 -0.97
CA ILE A 298 -7.54 -9.30 -0.75
C ILE A 298 -8.82 -9.11 0.05
N SER A 299 -9.91 -9.75 -0.38
CA SER A 299 -11.21 -9.73 0.28
C SER A 299 -11.76 -11.14 0.44
N GLN A 300 -12.71 -11.30 1.35
CA GLN A 300 -13.42 -12.57 1.52
C GLN A 300 -14.71 -12.58 0.69
N VAL A 301 -15.25 -13.77 0.42
CA VAL A 301 -16.59 -13.91 -0.13
C VAL A 301 -17.65 -13.65 0.93
N ALA A 302 -18.82 -13.19 0.52
CA ALA A 302 -19.99 -13.10 1.38
C ALA A 302 -20.37 -14.51 1.89
N ARG A 303 -20.91 -14.59 3.12
CA ARG A 303 -21.19 -15.88 3.78
C ARG A 303 -22.13 -16.79 2.99
N GLU A 304 -23.05 -16.23 2.23
CA GLU A 304 -23.97 -16.92 1.35
C GLU A 304 -23.29 -17.68 0.21
N TYR A 305 -22.13 -17.20 -0.27
CA TYR A 305 -21.31 -17.85 -1.31
C TYR A 305 -20.27 -18.82 -0.77
N SER A 306 -20.11 -18.93 0.56
CA SER A 306 -19.09 -19.79 1.17
C SER A 306 -19.38 -21.29 1.05
N ARG A 307 -20.58 -21.69 0.64
CA ARG A 307 -21.04 -23.09 0.56
C ARG A 307 -21.33 -23.51 -0.88
N ASN A 308 -20.30 -24.03 -1.59
CA ASN A 308 -20.44 -24.75 -2.85
C ASN A 308 -21.11 -24.02 -4.05
N GLN A 309 -21.14 -22.70 -4.06
CA GLN A 309 -21.62 -21.95 -5.21
C GLN A 309 -20.47 -21.62 -6.17
N ILE A 310 -20.76 -21.53 -7.45
CA ILE A 310 -19.86 -21.03 -8.47
C ILE A 310 -19.60 -19.55 -8.14
N LEU A 311 -18.33 -19.16 -8.04
CA LEU A 311 -17.99 -17.76 -7.84
C LEU A 311 -18.34 -16.96 -9.10
N ASP A 312 -18.91 -15.79 -8.87
CA ASP A 312 -19.09 -14.75 -9.86
C ASP A 312 -18.61 -13.40 -9.30
N ILE A 313 -18.71 -12.34 -10.08
CA ILE A 313 -18.28 -11.00 -9.67
C ILE A 313 -19.01 -10.50 -8.41
N TYR A 314 -20.21 -11.02 -8.14
CA TYR A 314 -21.08 -10.64 -7.03
C TYR A 314 -20.78 -11.41 -5.74
N ALA A 315 -19.95 -12.44 -5.79
CA ALA A 315 -19.63 -13.28 -4.64
C ALA A 315 -18.75 -12.58 -3.58
N GLY A 316 -18.01 -11.55 -3.96
CA GLY A 316 -17.17 -10.80 -3.04
C GLY A 316 -17.97 -10.08 -1.93
N LYS A 317 -17.47 -10.09 -0.70
CA LYS A 317 -18.04 -9.32 0.42
C LYS A 317 -18.02 -7.84 0.08
N GLY A 318 -19.20 -7.19 0.05
CA GLY A 318 -19.30 -5.82 -0.46
C GLY A 318 -19.08 -5.70 -1.97
N SER A 319 -19.48 -6.72 -2.75
CA SER A 319 -19.19 -6.90 -4.18
C SER A 319 -19.37 -5.64 -5.02
N GLY A 320 -20.48 -4.92 -4.88
CA GLY A 320 -20.71 -3.68 -5.62
C GLY A 320 -19.66 -2.59 -5.33
N ALA A 321 -19.16 -2.51 -4.09
CA ALA A 321 -18.10 -1.56 -3.74
C ALA A 321 -16.75 -1.97 -4.33
N ILE A 322 -16.43 -3.26 -4.27
CA ILE A 322 -15.21 -3.85 -4.86
C ILE A 322 -15.22 -3.68 -6.38
N GLU A 323 -16.35 -4.06 -7.02
CA GLU A 323 -16.51 -3.94 -8.47
C GLU A 323 -16.30 -2.51 -8.96
N ASN A 324 -16.90 -1.52 -8.25
CA ASN A 324 -16.80 -0.12 -8.64
C ASN A 324 -15.40 0.47 -8.42
N ALA A 325 -14.68 0.05 -7.38
CA ALA A 325 -13.37 0.58 -7.06
C ALA A 325 -12.23 -0.07 -7.87
N SER A 326 -12.37 -1.35 -8.27
CA SER A 326 -11.29 -2.13 -8.87
C SER A 326 -11.32 -2.08 -10.40
N ARG A 327 -10.14 -1.96 -11.01
CA ARG A 327 -9.95 -2.09 -12.46
C ARG A 327 -10.03 -3.56 -12.89
N LYS A 328 -9.50 -4.45 -12.06
CA LYS A 328 -9.53 -5.90 -12.27
C LYS A 328 -10.04 -6.63 -11.03
N VAL A 329 -10.80 -7.70 -11.23
CA VAL A 329 -11.35 -8.53 -10.15
C VAL A 329 -11.05 -9.99 -10.45
N ILE A 330 -10.22 -10.59 -9.62
CA ILE A 330 -9.75 -11.97 -9.72
C ILE A 330 -10.44 -12.80 -8.63
N GLY A 331 -11.13 -13.85 -9.02
CA GLY A 331 -11.66 -14.86 -8.10
C GLY A 331 -10.77 -16.09 -8.06
N ILE A 332 -10.54 -16.63 -6.86
CA ILE A 332 -9.97 -17.97 -6.70
C ILE A 332 -10.96 -18.88 -6.00
N ASN A 333 -11.31 -19.97 -6.66
CA ASN A 333 -12.24 -20.98 -6.18
C ASN A 333 -11.51 -22.30 -5.90
N GLY A 334 -12.07 -23.09 -5.01
CA GLY A 334 -11.59 -24.43 -4.65
C GLY A 334 -11.78 -24.70 -3.17
N LYS A 335 -12.14 -25.95 -2.85
CA LYS A 335 -12.29 -26.39 -1.45
C LYS A 335 -10.91 -26.35 -0.75
N GLN A 336 -10.92 -26.13 0.55
CA GLN A 336 -9.70 -26.04 1.36
C GLN A 336 -8.80 -27.30 1.18
N ASP A 337 -9.40 -28.46 1.18
CA ASP A 337 -8.68 -29.75 1.10
C ASP A 337 -8.45 -30.22 -0.34
N SER A 338 -8.97 -29.49 -1.34
CA SER A 338 -8.75 -29.81 -2.75
C SER A 338 -7.45 -29.19 -3.25
N LYS A 339 -6.67 -29.97 -3.98
CA LYS A 339 -5.51 -29.45 -4.72
C LYS A 339 -5.96 -28.62 -5.93
N ASP A 340 -7.17 -28.87 -6.45
CA ASP A 340 -7.71 -28.22 -7.62
C ASP A 340 -8.23 -26.84 -7.25
N LYS A 341 -7.76 -25.83 -7.97
CA LYS A 341 -8.16 -24.44 -7.85
C LYS A 341 -8.47 -23.88 -9.22
N THR A 342 -9.50 -23.03 -9.30
CA THR A 342 -9.80 -22.26 -10.51
C THR A 342 -9.53 -20.80 -10.19
N VAL A 343 -8.79 -20.13 -11.05
CA VAL A 343 -8.58 -18.68 -11.00
C VAL A 343 -9.26 -18.05 -12.20
N SER A 344 -10.18 -17.13 -11.91
CA SER A 344 -10.98 -16.44 -12.92
C SER A 344 -10.77 -14.94 -12.83
N LEU A 345 -10.53 -14.28 -13.94
CA LEU A 345 -10.57 -12.83 -14.05
C LEU A 345 -12.00 -12.43 -14.45
N PHE A 346 -12.81 -12.02 -13.47
CA PHE A 346 -14.23 -11.68 -13.67
C PHE A 346 -14.45 -10.27 -14.21
N LYS A 347 -13.52 -9.36 -13.94
CA LYS A 347 -13.54 -8.00 -14.46
C LYS A 347 -12.15 -7.62 -14.94
N ASN A 348 -12.11 -7.06 -16.13
CA ASN A 348 -10.97 -6.34 -16.68
C ASN A 348 -11.52 -5.11 -17.41
N SER A 349 -11.18 -3.92 -16.96
CA SER A 349 -11.75 -2.69 -17.51
C SER A 349 -11.27 -2.39 -18.93
N ASP A 350 -10.09 -2.87 -19.31
CA ASP A 350 -9.44 -2.51 -20.56
C ASP A 350 -8.84 -3.72 -21.31
N GLY A 351 -9.39 -4.94 -21.12
CA GLY A 351 -8.84 -6.12 -21.79
C GLY A 351 -9.66 -7.40 -21.63
N ASP A 352 -9.00 -8.52 -21.80
CA ASP A 352 -9.62 -9.85 -21.84
C ASP A 352 -9.90 -10.43 -20.46
N LEU A 353 -10.90 -11.31 -20.40
CA LEU A 353 -11.16 -12.19 -19.25
C LEU A 353 -10.52 -13.55 -19.48
N PHE A 354 -10.28 -14.27 -18.36
CA PHE A 354 -9.77 -15.65 -18.43
C PHE A 354 -10.27 -16.51 -17.28
N ASP A 355 -10.22 -17.82 -17.49
CA ASP A 355 -10.32 -18.87 -16.49
C ASP A 355 -9.13 -19.81 -16.64
N VAL A 356 -8.48 -20.15 -15.51
CA VAL A 356 -7.32 -21.04 -15.49
C VAL A 356 -7.45 -22.06 -14.37
N GLU A 357 -7.26 -23.33 -14.70
CA GLU A 357 -7.19 -24.41 -13.73
C GLU A 357 -5.77 -24.53 -13.18
N LEU A 358 -5.66 -24.53 -11.85
CA LEU A 358 -4.39 -24.61 -11.13
C LEU A 358 -4.40 -25.81 -10.17
N GLU A 359 -3.22 -26.32 -9.89
CA GLU A 359 -2.97 -27.30 -8.83
C GLU A 359 -2.19 -26.66 -7.69
N TRP A 360 -2.76 -26.66 -6.50
CA TRP A 360 -2.05 -26.28 -5.28
C TRP A 360 -1.05 -27.35 -4.87
N THR A 361 0.17 -26.95 -4.55
CA THR A 361 1.27 -27.83 -4.13
C THR A 361 1.64 -27.62 -2.66
N PRO A 362 2.29 -28.58 -1.98
CA PRO A 362 2.79 -28.41 -0.61
C PRO A 362 3.83 -27.30 -0.44
N SER A 363 4.42 -26.82 -1.54
CA SER A 363 5.32 -25.66 -1.58
C SER A 363 4.59 -24.31 -1.68
N PHE A 364 3.27 -24.27 -1.56
CA PHE A 364 2.40 -23.10 -1.79
C PHE A 364 2.47 -22.54 -3.21
N ARG A 365 3.02 -23.27 -4.17
CA ARG A 365 2.90 -22.95 -5.60
C ARG A 365 1.52 -23.34 -6.13
N LEU A 366 1.00 -22.49 -7.00
CA LEU A 366 -0.25 -22.73 -7.74
C LEU A 366 0.12 -23.02 -9.21
N ARG A 367 0.42 -24.26 -9.52
CA ARG A 367 0.90 -24.67 -10.85
C ARG A 367 -0.26 -24.82 -11.82
N ARG A 368 -0.12 -24.29 -13.05
CA ARG A 368 -1.08 -24.52 -14.13
C ARG A 368 -1.10 -25.99 -14.55
N ARG A 369 -2.28 -26.51 -14.86
CA ARG A 369 -2.48 -27.86 -15.39
C ARG A 369 -2.33 -27.93 -16.91
#